data_676e7f3517eda2f373cdbd9a9bfc867e
#
_entry.id   676e7f3517eda2f373cdbd9a9bfc867e
#
_cell.length_a   1.000
_cell.length_b   1.000
_cell.length_c   1.000
_cell.angle_alpha   90.00
_cell.angle_beta   90.00
_cell.angle_gamma   90.00
#
_symmetry.space_group_name_H-M   'P 1'
#
loop_
_entity.id
_entity.type
_entity.pdbx_description
1 polymer ?
#
loop_
_entity_poly.entity_id
_entity_poly.type
_entity_poly.pdbx_seq_one_letter_code
_entity_poly.pdbx_strand_id
1 'polypeptide(L)'
;VFSHLPFRVGDEYTPEKGALAIRALYQSGLFRDVNLTENGDVVVVHLIERPAVATIETNGIKAFDKQEVEKSLRAAGLAEGRIFNSATLDKATQELRRQYLAKGHYGVEVTTNVSPLERNRVRVTINVDEGAASSIKEIHFTGLKAAKASELRDVMQLSTPGWFTWYTKRDQYSREKLAGDLESIRSWYLNRGYLDYRLDSVQVTIAPNKEDVFISINIHEGLPYKVKTVKVEGEQLGLNDQLSELTKPVKIGETYNAESVNQVSSAIKDKLSVLGYAFATANPNPVTNSADHTVDVVYTVDPGRRAYVRRVRNVFLTGNTRTRDEVVRREVRQYEASWFDSDKVKLSRDRIDRLGFFDEVTAEPVPVPGTRDEVDLKVHVKERPTGSISLGAGFSSSDGIILSAGISQNNIFGTGNSASIEASNSDST
;
A
#
# COMPACT_ATOMS: atom_id res chain seq x y z
N VAL A 1 -34.53 0.61 -26.98
CA VAL A 1 -35.66 -0.31 -26.73
C VAL A 1 -35.70 -1.39 -27.80
N PHE A 2 -35.95 -1.04 -29.06
CA PHE A 2 -36.14 -2.02 -30.15
C PHE A 2 -34.94 -2.97 -30.34
N SER A 3 -33.73 -2.57 -30.06
CA SER A 3 -32.55 -3.43 -30.14
C SER A 3 -32.50 -4.55 -29.09
N HIS A 4 -33.28 -4.43 -28.02
CA HIS A 4 -33.37 -5.40 -26.95
C HIS A 4 -34.63 -6.28 -27.01
N LEU A 5 -35.48 -6.06 -28.00
CA LEU A 5 -36.66 -6.87 -28.17
C LEU A 5 -36.33 -8.13 -29.00
N PRO A 6 -36.79 -9.33 -28.62
CA PRO A 6 -36.55 -10.59 -29.34
C PRO A 6 -37.52 -10.78 -30.52
N PHE A 7 -38.33 -9.78 -30.85
CA PHE A 7 -39.29 -9.79 -31.97
C PHE A 7 -39.34 -8.42 -32.67
N ARG A 8 -39.80 -8.40 -33.91
CA ARG A 8 -39.92 -7.18 -34.73
C ARG A 8 -41.37 -7.01 -35.18
N VAL A 9 -41.65 -5.85 -35.77
CA VAL A 9 -42.95 -5.58 -36.40
C VAL A 9 -43.17 -6.56 -37.54
N GLY A 10 -44.29 -7.29 -37.49
CA GLY A 10 -44.64 -8.33 -38.43
C GLY A 10 -44.38 -9.77 -37.93
N ASP A 11 -43.69 -9.91 -36.78
CA ASP A 11 -43.49 -11.22 -36.14
C ASP A 11 -44.76 -11.63 -35.36
N GLU A 12 -45.01 -12.94 -35.29
CA GLU A 12 -46.04 -13.47 -34.40
C GLU A 12 -45.63 -13.26 -32.93
N TYR A 13 -46.50 -12.63 -32.17
CA TYR A 13 -46.30 -12.42 -30.72
C TYR A 13 -46.80 -13.61 -29.93
N THR A 14 -45.99 -14.08 -28.99
CA THR A 14 -46.37 -15.09 -28.01
C THR A 14 -46.01 -14.65 -26.58
N PRO A 15 -46.72 -15.15 -25.56
CA PRO A 15 -46.41 -14.79 -24.17
C PRO A 15 -44.97 -15.09 -23.77
N GLU A 16 -44.37 -16.16 -24.35
CA GLU A 16 -42.97 -16.52 -24.11
C GLU A 16 -42.01 -15.45 -24.67
N LYS A 17 -42.29 -14.95 -25.90
CA LYS A 17 -41.51 -13.85 -26.49
C LYS A 17 -41.67 -12.56 -25.66
N GLY A 18 -42.89 -12.31 -25.16
CA GLY A 18 -43.15 -11.18 -24.22
C GLY A 18 -42.32 -11.27 -22.95
N ALA A 19 -42.28 -12.45 -22.33
CA ALA A 19 -41.48 -12.69 -21.13
C ALA A 19 -39.95 -12.54 -21.41
N LEU A 20 -39.47 -12.99 -22.57
CA LEU A 20 -38.07 -12.76 -22.97
C LEU A 20 -37.77 -11.29 -23.21
N ALA A 21 -38.70 -10.53 -23.83
CA ALA A 21 -38.57 -9.11 -24.01
C ALA A 21 -38.46 -8.33 -22.67
N ILE A 22 -39.35 -8.63 -21.73
CA ILE A 22 -39.32 -8.06 -20.38
C ILE A 22 -37.97 -8.35 -19.71
N ARG A 23 -37.49 -9.58 -19.74
CA ARG A 23 -36.18 -9.96 -19.19
C ARG A 23 -35.03 -9.20 -19.84
N ALA A 24 -35.00 -9.13 -21.17
CA ALA A 24 -33.96 -8.44 -21.91
C ALA A 24 -33.92 -6.92 -21.60
N LEU A 25 -35.08 -6.30 -21.49
CA LEU A 25 -35.21 -4.88 -21.12
C LEU A 25 -34.78 -4.63 -19.67
N TYR A 26 -35.13 -5.48 -18.72
CA TYR A 26 -34.64 -5.39 -17.34
C TYR A 26 -33.12 -5.62 -17.24
N GLN A 27 -32.60 -6.58 -18.00
CA GLN A 27 -31.16 -6.88 -18.03
C GLN A 27 -30.33 -5.74 -18.61
N SER A 28 -30.92 -4.91 -19.47
CA SER A 28 -30.24 -3.70 -19.99
C SER A 28 -29.87 -2.70 -18.88
N GLY A 29 -30.54 -2.79 -17.70
CA GLY A 29 -30.33 -1.88 -16.58
C GLY A 29 -30.89 -0.46 -16.78
N LEU A 30 -31.49 -0.17 -17.93
CA LEU A 30 -31.98 1.18 -18.31
C LEU A 30 -33.32 1.50 -17.70
N PHE A 31 -34.15 0.49 -17.41
CA PHE A 31 -35.54 0.67 -17.03
C PHE A 31 -35.76 0.24 -15.58
N ARG A 32 -36.60 1.02 -14.88
CA ARG A 32 -37.06 0.72 -13.54
C ARG A 32 -38.27 -0.20 -13.57
N ASP A 33 -39.14 0.00 -14.59
CA ASP A 33 -40.34 -0.80 -14.79
C ASP A 33 -40.54 -1.06 -16.28
N VAL A 34 -41.03 -2.28 -16.59
CA VAL A 34 -41.30 -2.76 -17.95
C VAL A 34 -42.60 -3.53 -17.92
N ASN A 35 -43.59 -3.05 -18.65
CA ASN A 35 -44.88 -3.72 -18.80
C ASN A 35 -45.25 -3.82 -20.28
N LEU A 36 -45.74 -4.98 -20.71
CA LEU A 36 -46.27 -5.17 -22.06
C LEU A 36 -47.77 -5.40 -21.98
N THR A 37 -48.49 -4.66 -22.84
CA THR A 37 -49.95 -4.83 -22.99
C THR A 37 -50.30 -5.07 -24.46
N GLU A 38 -51.22 -5.96 -24.73
CA GLU A 38 -51.74 -6.24 -26.05
C GLU A 38 -53.01 -5.41 -26.29
N ASN A 39 -53.04 -4.73 -27.41
CA ASN A 39 -54.24 -3.95 -27.83
C ASN A 39 -54.52 -4.30 -29.30
N GLY A 40 -55.31 -5.37 -29.52
CA GLY A 40 -55.51 -5.96 -30.86
C GLY A 40 -54.20 -6.51 -31.42
N ASP A 41 -53.86 -6.10 -32.65
CA ASP A 41 -52.62 -6.51 -33.33
C ASP A 41 -51.37 -5.68 -32.91
N VAL A 42 -51.48 -4.86 -31.86
CA VAL A 42 -50.39 -4.00 -31.39
C VAL A 42 -49.95 -4.36 -30.00
N VAL A 43 -48.65 -4.65 -29.83
CA VAL A 43 -48.02 -4.78 -28.52
C VAL A 43 -47.49 -3.45 -28.06
N VAL A 44 -48.03 -2.94 -26.97
CA VAL A 44 -47.59 -1.66 -26.35
C VAL A 44 -46.61 -1.96 -25.23
N VAL A 45 -45.40 -1.41 -25.34
CA VAL A 45 -44.34 -1.53 -24.34
C VAL A 45 -44.33 -0.29 -23.45
N HIS A 46 -44.78 -0.42 -22.22
CA HIS A 46 -44.74 0.65 -21.23
C HIS A 46 -43.41 0.56 -20.46
N LEU A 47 -42.67 1.66 -20.44
CA LEU A 47 -41.33 1.71 -19.85
C LEU A 47 -41.24 2.90 -18.88
N ILE A 48 -40.65 2.65 -17.74
CA ILE A 48 -40.21 3.70 -16.84
C ILE A 48 -38.69 3.67 -16.79
N GLU A 49 -38.05 4.70 -17.32
CA GLU A 49 -36.58 4.82 -17.34
C GLU A 49 -36.03 5.07 -15.94
N ARG A 50 -34.87 4.48 -15.65
CA ARG A 50 -34.11 4.81 -14.46
C ARG A 50 -33.52 6.21 -14.61
N PRO A 51 -33.53 7.04 -13.54
CA PRO A 51 -32.95 8.36 -13.61
C PRO A 51 -31.40 8.26 -13.74
N ALA A 52 -30.81 9.30 -14.31
CA ALA A 52 -29.36 9.46 -14.36
C ALA A 52 -28.87 10.24 -13.13
N VAL A 53 -27.69 9.90 -12.61
CA VAL A 53 -27.02 10.64 -11.54
C VAL A 53 -26.54 11.99 -12.09
N ALA A 54 -27.09 13.08 -11.57
CA ALA A 54 -26.67 14.43 -11.94
C ALA A 54 -25.44 14.88 -11.14
N THR A 55 -25.52 14.70 -9.79
CA THR A 55 -24.45 15.10 -8.87
C THR A 55 -24.36 14.11 -7.73
N ILE A 56 -23.14 13.94 -7.20
CA ILE A 56 -22.87 13.19 -5.99
C ILE A 56 -22.22 14.14 -4.99
N GLU A 57 -22.89 14.34 -3.87
CA GLU A 57 -22.43 15.17 -2.77
C GLU A 57 -22.05 14.29 -1.59
N THR A 58 -20.84 14.51 -1.02
CA THR A 58 -20.37 13.81 0.16
C THR A 58 -20.12 14.81 1.27
N ASN A 59 -20.74 14.60 2.43
CA ASN A 59 -20.65 15.48 3.58
C ASN A 59 -20.12 14.72 4.81
N GLY A 60 -19.43 15.43 5.71
CA GLY A 60 -18.97 14.89 6.99
C GLY A 60 -17.69 14.05 6.94
N ILE A 61 -17.07 13.86 5.77
CA ILE A 61 -15.85 13.06 5.57
C ILE A 61 -14.64 13.89 6.00
N LYS A 62 -13.89 13.40 6.99
CA LYS A 62 -12.65 14.01 7.52
C LYS A 62 -11.49 13.01 7.57
N ALA A 63 -11.77 11.72 7.80
CA ALA A 63 -10.77 10.67 7.94
C ALA A 63 -10.17 10.18 6.62
N PHE A 64 -10.78 10.55 5.49
CA PHE A 64 -10.33 10.20 4.13
C PHE A 64 -10.17 11.44 3.27
N ASP A 65 -9.26 11.37 2.30
CA ASP A 65 -9.18 12.39 1.25
C ASP A 65 -10.44 12.33 0.36
N LYS A 66 -10.99 13.50 0.07
CA LYS A 66 -12.23 13.61 -0.71
C LYS A 66 -12.08 13.01 -2.12
N GLN A 67 -10.92 13.17 -2.75
CA GLN A 67 -10.68 12.66 -4.10
C GLN A 67 -10.57 11.13 -4.10
N GLU A 68 -9.99 10.54 -3.03
CA GLU A 68 -9.93 9.07 -2.87
C GLU A 68 -11.32 8.49 -2.71
N VAL A 69 -12.18 9.14 -1.92
CA VAL A 69 -13.58 8.70 -1.75
C VAL A 69 -14.33 8.78 -3.06
N GLU A 70 -14.24 9.89 -3.79
CA GLU A 70 -14.88 10.03 -5.10
C GLU A 70 -14.39 8.97 -6.09
N LYS A 71 -13.09 8.66 -6.10
CA LYS A 71 -12.52 7.60 -6.94
C LYS A 71 -13.06 6.22 -6.55
N SER A 72 -13.20 5.94 -5.26
CA SER A 72 -13.77 4.69 -4.75
C SER A 72 -15.25 4.55 -5.14
N LEU A 73 -16.05 5.61 -5.00
CA LEU A 73 -17.45 5.63 -5.42
C LEU A 73 -17.60 5.37 -6.92
N ARG A 74 -16.75 5.99 -7.75
CA ARG A 74 -16.70 5.74 -9.21
C ARG A 74 -16.36 4.29 -9.54
N ALA A 75 -15.38 3.72 -8.84
CA ALA A 75 -14.99 2.32 -9.01
C ALA A 75 -16.12 1.34 -8.62
N ALA A 76 -16.92 1.70 -7.61
CA ALA A 76 -18.12 0.95 -7.22
C ALA A 76 -19.28 1.10 -8.22
N GLY A 77 -19.13 1.95 -9.26
CA GLY A 77 -20.14 2.19 -10.30
C GLY A 77 -21.04 3.39 -10.05
N LEU A 78 -20.85 4.13 -8.96
CA LEU A 78 -21.60 5.35 -8.64
C LEU A 78 -20.82 6.56 -9.18
N ALA A 79 -21.25 7.11 -10.32
CA ALA A 79 -20.62 8.25 -10.97
C ALA A 79 -21.66 9.16 -11.63
N GLU A 80 -21.34 10.45 -11.73
CA GLU A 80 -22.14 11.41 -12.46
C GLU A 80 -22.29 11.01 -13.93
N GLY A 81 -23.47 11.23 -14.48
CA GLY A 81 -23.84 10.83 -15.85
C GLY A 81 -24.19 9.35 -16.01
N ARG A 82 -24.01 8.51 -15.00
CA ARG A 82 -24.40 7.11 -15.00
C ARG A 82 -25.86 6.92 -14.59
N ILE A 83 -26.45 5.83 -15.01
CA ILE A 83 -27.80 5.44 -14.61
C ILE A 83 -27.79 5.09 -13.13
N PHE A 84 -28.72 5.71 -12.39
CA PHE A 84 -28.87 5.47 -10.97
C PHE A 84 -29.44 4.06 -10.72
N ASN A 85 -28.78 3.34 -9.83
CA ASN A 85 -29.24 2.06 -9.32
C ASN A 85 -29.08 2.06 -7.79
N SER A 86 -30.16 1.83 -7.06
CA SER A 86 -30.13 1.77 -5.59
C SER A 86 -29.17 0.70 -5.07
N ALA A 87 -29.11 -0.48 -5.71
CA ALA A 87 -28.18 -1.54 -5.31
C ALA A 87 -26.70 -1.12 -5.47
N THR A 88 -26.39 -0.26 -6.45
CA THR A 88 -25.04 0.30 -6.61
C THR A 88 -24.73 1.30 -5.49
N LEU A 89 -25.71 2.14 -5.13
CA LEU A 89 -25.58 3.06 -4.00
C LEU A 89 -25.37 2.30 -2.68
N ASP A 90 -26.17 1.27 -2.43
CA ASP A 90 -26.06 0.44 -1.23
C ASP A 90 -24.68 -0.24 -1.14
N LYS A 91 -24.18 -0.80 -2.25
CA LYS A 91 -22.83 -1.38 -2.31
C LYS A 91 -21.74 -0.34 -2.01
N ALA A 92 -21.82 0.83 -2.62
CA ALA A 92 -20.87 1.90 -2.40
C ALA A 92 -20.88 2.38 -0.95
N THR A 93 -22.07 2.51 -0.35
CA THR A 93 -22.25 2.90 1.06
C THR A 93 -21.69 1.84 2.02
N GLN A 94 -21.94 0.56 1.75
CA GLN A 94 -21.39 -0.54 2.55
C GLN A 94 -19.86 -0.61 2.44
N GLU A 95 -19.31 -0.37 1.26
CA GLU A 95 -17.86 -0.33 1.06
C GLU A 95 -17.24 0.84 1.84
N LEU A 96 -17.84 2.03 1.76
CA LEU A 96 -17.39 3.19 2.51
C LEU A 96 -17.43 2.92 4.02
N ARG A 97 -18.54 2.36 4.53
CA ARG A 97 -18.66 1.96 5.94
C ARG A 97 -17.58 0.96 6.35
N ARG A 98 -17.28 -0.04 5.50
CA ARG A 98 -16.22 -1.03 5.75
C ARG A 98 -14.84 -0.37 5.87
N GLN A 99 -14.55 0.64 5.05
CA GLN A 99 -13.29 1.39 5.12
C GLN A 99 -13.18 2.19 6.43
N TYR A 100 -14.26 2.79 6.90
CA TYR A 100 -14.29 3.45 8.21
C TYR A 100 -14.06 2.47 9.37
N LEU A 101 -14.72 1.31 9.32
CA LEU A 101 -14.53 0.26 10.33
C LEU A 101 -13.07 -0.25 10.34
N ALA A 102 -12.44 -0.37 9.17
CA ALA A 102 -11.02 -0.76 9.07
C ALA A 102 -10.07 0.27 9.71
N LYS A 103 -10.44 1.57 9.64
CA LYS A 103 -9.72 2.66 10.32
C LYS A 103 -10.09 2.85 11.81
N GLY A 104 -10.97 2.01 12.36
CA GLY A 104 -11.34 2.05 13.77
C GLY A 104 -12.48 3.00 14.11
N HIS A 105 -13.24 3.49 13.13
CA HIS A 105 -14.46 4.28 13.36
C HIS A 105 -15.68 3.36 13.49
N TYR A 106 -15.82 2.69 14.64
CA TYR A 106 -16.90 1.72 14.85
C TYR A 106 -18.28 2.37 15.09
N GLY A 107 -18.28 3.65 15.42
CA GLY A 107 -19.47 4.47 15.56
C GLY A 107 -20.00 5.07 14.26
N VAL A 108 -19.32 4.85 13.12
CA VAL A 108 -19.67 5.49 11.85
C VAL A 108 -21.12 5.22 11.43
N GLU A 109 -21.83 6.28 11.09
CA GLU A 109 -23.13 6.24 10.46
C GLU A 109 -23.06 6.86 9.07
N VAL A 110 -23.51 6.11 8.07
CA VAL A 110 -23.56 6.56 6.68
C VAL A 110 -25.00 6.57 6.25
N THR A 111 -25.54 7.75 5.98
CA THR A 111 -26.91 7.95 5.51
C THR A 111 -26.90 8.50 4.08
N THR A 112 -27.85 8.07 3.29
CA THR A 112 -27.96 8.47 1.89
C THR A 112 -29.32 9.10 1.64
N ASN A 113 -29.33 10.17 0.84
CA ASN A 113 -30.54 10.81 0.35
C ASN A 113 -30.49 10.91 -1.17
N VAL A 114 -31.56 10.50 -1.84
CA VAL A 114 -31.71 10.59 -3.29
C VAL A 114 -32.86 11.55 -3.62
N SER A 115 -32.51 12.70 -4.14
CA SER A 115 -33.49 13.75 -4.47
C SER A 115 -33.72 13.79 -5.99
N PRO A 116 -34.96 13.71 -6.47
CA PRO A 116 -35.28 13.84 -7.88
C PRO A 116 -34.98 15.25 -8.39
N LEU A 117 -34.50 15.34 -9.62
CA LEU A 117 -34.27 16.58 -10.35
C LEU A 117 -35.00 16.53 -11.68
N GLU A 118 -35.10 17.68 -12.34
CA GLU A 118 -35.67 17.77 -13.68
C GLU A 118 -34.96 16.88 -14.71
N ARG A 119 -35.65 16.51 -15.77
CA ARG A 119 -35.16 15.68 -16.88
C ARG A 119 -34.70 14.26 -16.46
N ASN A 120 -35.49 13.60 -15.63
CA ASN A 120 -35.25 12.24 -15.14
C ASN A 120 -33.84 12.07 -14.56
N ARG A 121 -33.41 12.99 -13.70
CA ARG A 121 -32.11 12.96 -13.02
C ARG A 121 -32.30 12.90 -11.51
N VAL A 122 -31.24 12.48 -10.80
CA VAL A 122 -31.21 12.47 -9.34
C VAL A 122 -29.93 13.09 -8.81
N ARG A 123 -30.05 13.75 -7.66
CA ARG A 123 -28.93 14.11 -6.81
C ARG A 123 -28.79 13.04 -5.75
N VAL A 124 -27.59 12.51 -5.54
CA VAL A 124 -27.24 11.58 -4.49
C VAL A 124 -26.41 12.32 -3.45
N THR A 125 -26.94 12.40 -2.22
CA THR A 125 -26.20 12.99 -1.09
C THR A 125 -25.85 11.88 -0.12
N ILE A 126 -24.57 11.73 0.19
CA ILE A 126 -24.03 10.77 1.16
C ILE A 126 -23.55 11.58 2.36
N ASN A 127 -24.22 11.43 3.50
CA ASN A 127 -23.84 12.07 4.75
C ASN A 127 -23.17 11.04 5.64
N VAL A 128 -21.99 11.35 6.12
CA VAL A 128 -21.20 10.50 7.00
C VAL A 128 -21.04 11.19 8.35
N ASP A 129 -21.51 10.53 9.39
CA ASP A 129 -21.11 10.84 10.75
C ASP A 129 -20.04 9.83 11.15
N GLU A 130 -18.79 10.29 11.22
CA GLU A 130 -17.64 9.41 11.46
C GLU A 130 -17.60 8.85 12.88
N GLY A 131 -18.27 9.52 13.82
CA GLY A 131 -18.10 9.25 15.24
C GLY A 131 -16.67 9.50 15.72
N ALA A 132 -16.38 9.15 16.95
CA ALA A 132 -15.03 9.17 17.49
C ALA A 132 -14.22 7.98 16.95
N ALA A 133 -12.92 8.19 16.67
CA ALA A 133 -12.00 7.08 16.41
C ALA A 133 -11.83 6.27 17.70
N SER A 134 -11.98 4.95 17.59
CA SER A 134 -11.94 4.08 18.77
C SER A 134 -10.52 3.98 19.33
N SER A 135 -10.39 4.18 20.64
CA SER A 135 -9.15 4.21 21.38
C SER A 135 -8.90 2.88 22.09
N ILE A 136 -7.65 2.42 22.07
CA ILE A 136 -7.22 1.19 22.73
C ILE A 136 -7.09 1.46 24.23
N LYS A 137 -7.96 0.86 25.03
CA LYS A 137 -7.88 0.98 26.49
C LYS A 137 -6.87 0.05 27.10
N GLU A 138 -6.77 -1.17 26.57
CA GLU A 138 -5.89 -2.18 27.13
C GLU A 138 -5.39 -3.12 26.03
N ILE A 139 -4.10 -3.51 26.15
CA ILE A 139 -3.49 -4.59 25.38
C ILE A 139 -3.01 -5.64 26.40
N HIS A 140 -3.66 -6.77 26.40
CA HIS A 140 -3.40 -7.88 27.31
C HIS A 140 -2.70 -9.03 26.60
N PHE A 141 -1.62 -9.53 27.20
CA PHE A 141 -0.88 -10.68 26.69
C PHE A 141 -1.06 -11.86 27.64
N THR A 142 -1.30 -13.04 27.06
CA THR A 142 -1.36 -14.31 27.79
C THR A 142 -0.37 -15.31 27.21
N GLY A 143 0.07 -16.26 28.02
CA GLY A 143 1.04 -17.29 27.62
C GLY A 143 2.50 -16.88 27.68
N LEU A 144 2.82 -15.67 28.14
CA LEU A 144 4.19 -15.19 28.32
C LEU A 144 4.90 -15.93 29.46
N LYS A 145 6.12 -16.39 29.19
CA LYS A 145 7.03 -17.00 30.16
C LYS A 145 8.42 -16.37 30.11
N ALA A 146 8.92 -16.11 28.91
CA ALA A 146 10.24 -15.56 28.65
C ALA A 146 10.19 -14.05 28.38
N ALA A 147 9.22 -13.60 27.60
CA ALA A 147 9.06 -12.18 27.28
C ALA A 147 8.28 -11.45 28.38
N LYS A 148 8.61 -10.18 28.59
CA LYS A 148 7.79 -9.26 29.40
C LYS A 148 6.80 -8.52 28.49
N ALA A 149 5.59 -8.30 28.99
CA ALA A 149 4.57 -7.55 28.26
C ALA A 149 5.03 -6.13 27.84
N SER A 150 5.93 -5.50 28.63
CA SER A 150 6.53 -4.20 28.28
C SER A 150 7.40 -4.29 27.03
N GLU A 151 8.24 -5.34 26.92
CA GLU A 151 9.14 -5.53 25.77
C GLU A 151 8.37 -5.74 24.47
N LEU A 152 7.22 -6.43 24.53
CA LEU A 152 6.34 -6.64 23.39
C LEU A 152 5.60 -5.35 23.02
N ARG A 153 5.16 -4.55 24.02
CA ARG A 153 4.55 -3.24 23.74
C ARG A 153 5.53 -2.27 23.10
N ASP A 154 6.81 -2.33 23.44
CA ASP A 154 7.84 -1.43 22.90
C ASP A 154 8.07 -1.64 21.39
N VAL A 155 7.82 -2.84 20.87
CA VAL A 155 7.94 -3.15 19.44
C VAL A 155 6.64 -2.92 18.66
N MET A 156 5.54 -2.60 19.34
CA MET A 156 4.25 -2.30 18.72
C MET A 156 4.15 -0.82 18.33
N GLN A 157 3.45 -0.55 17.26
CA GLN A 157 3.03 0.81 16.87
C GLN A 157 1.80 1.26 17.68
N LEU A 158 0.87 0.33 17.92
CA LEU A 158 -0.30 0.59 18.74
C LEU A 158 0.08 0.66 20.23
N SER A 159 -0.55 1.59 20.94
CA SER A 159 -0.34 1.77 22.38
C SER A 159 -1.64 2.14 23.08
N THR A 160 -1.66 1.98 24.40
CA THR A 160 -2.71 2.59 25.24
C THR A 160 -2.54 4.10 25.32
N PRO A 161 -3.59 4.86 25.66
CA PRO A 161 -3.52 6.32 25.80
C PRO A 161 -2.37 6.77 26.73
N GLY A 162 -1.62 7.75 26.29
CA GLY A 162 -0.48 8.32 27.00
C GLY A 162 -0.30 9.81 26.67
N TRP A 163 0.69 10.43 27.30
CA TRP A 163 0.91 11.89 27.22
C TRP A 163 1.04 12.46 25.79
N PHE A 164 1.58 11.67 24.83
CA PHE A 164 1.79 12.11 23.44
C PHE A 164 0.84 11.47 22.43
N THR A 165 -0.12 10.64 22.86
CA THR A 165 -1.00 9.91 21.93
C THR A 165 -1.96 10.83 21.18
N TRP A 166 -2.32 11.99 21.78
CA TRP A 166 -3.12 13.01 21.10
C TRP A 166 -2.47 13.53 19.80
N TYR A 167 -1.14 13.50 19.73
CA TYR A 167 -0.38 13.89 18.53
C TYR A 167 -0.06 12.70 17.65
N THR A 168 0.44 11.60 18.23
CA THR A 168 0.91 10.42 17.50
C THR A 168 -0.22 9.52 17.02
N LYS A 169 -1.42 9.62 17.62
CA LYS A 169 -2.60 8.78 17.33
C LYS A 169 -2.29 7.28 17.41
N ARG A 170 -1.34 6.89 18.26
CA ARG A 170 -0.95 5.48 18.46
C ARG A 170 -1.98 4.69 19.23
N ASP A 171 -2.84 5.35 19.99
CA ASP A 171 -3.97 4.79 20.73
C ASP A 171 -5.20 4.54 19.84
N GLN A 172 -5.22 5.07 18.61
CA GLN A 172 -6.31 4.80 17.67
C GLN A 172 -6.14 3.42 17.04
N TYR A 173 -7.14 2.57 17.28
CA TYR A 173 -7.14 1.22 16.76
C TYR A 173 -7.24 1.21 15.22
N SER A 174 -6.42 0.38 14.60
CA SER A 174 -6.50 0.04 13.18
C SER A 174 -6.16 -1.44 13.01
N ARG A 175 -6.95 -2.15 12.22
CA ARG A 175 -6.71 -3.56 11.90
C ARG A 175 -5.36 -3.77 11.19
N GLU A 176 -4.99 -2.85 10.31
CA GLU A 176 -3.74 -2.90 9.57
C GLU A 176 -2.54 -2.72 10.50
N LYS A 177 -2.61 -1.73 11.42
CA LYS A 177 -1.57 -1.51 12.42
C LYS A 177 -1.42 -2.73 13.34
N LEU A 178 -2.55 -3.31 13.79
CA LEU A 178 -2.50 -4.52 14.61
C LEU A 178 -1.84 -5.69 13.87
N ALA A 179 -2.15 -5.90 12.59
CA ALA A 179 -1.50 -6.93 11.78
C ALA A 179 0.02 -6.70 11.69
N GLY A 180 0.46 -5.46 11.47
CA GLY A 180 1.88 -5.08 11.49
C GLY A 180 2.53 -5.32 12.86
N ASP A 181 1.83 -5.01 13.93
CA ASP A 181 2.32 -5.22 15.30
C ASP A 181 2.48 -6.70 15.64
N LEU A 182 1.57 -7.56 15.18
CA LEU A 182 1.70 -9.01 15.34
C LEU A 182 2.91 -9.57 14.61
N GLU A 183 3.24 -9.05 13.42
CA GLU A 183 4.48 -9.41 12.70
C GLU A 183 5.73 -8.85 13.41
N SER A 184 5.65 -7.68 14.02
CA SER A 184 6.73 -7.13 14.84
C SER A 184 7.01 -8.00 16.06
N ILE A 185 5.95 -8.46 16.75
CA ILE A 185 6.05 -9.41 17.87
C ILE A 185 6.66 -10.73 17.39
N ARG A 186 6.21 -11.27 16.27
CA ARG A 186 6.78 -12.49 15.68
C ARG A 186 8.26 -12.32 15.40
N SER A 187 8.66 -11.22 14.78
CA SER A 187 10.07 -10.91 14.51
C SER A 187 10.88 -10.79 15.78
N TRP A 188 10.30 -10.22 16.85
CA TRP A 188 10.95 -10.12 18.16
C TRP A 188 11.30 -11.49 18.73
N TYR A 189 10.38 -12.47 18.64
CA TYR A 189 10.62 -13.85 19.09
C TYR A 189 11.61 -14.59 18.20
N LEU A 190 11.44 -14.52 16.87
CA LEU A 190 12.34 -15.19 15.92
C LEU A 190 13.78 -14.66 15.99
N ASN A 191 13.96 -13.37 16.28
CA ASN A 191 15.28 -12.77 16.48
C ASN A 191 15.95 -13.18 17.82
N ARG A 192 15.19 -13.83 18.70
CA ARG A 192 15.67 -14.36 19.99
C ARG A 192 15.67 -15.88 20.04
N GLY A 193 15.51 -16.53 18.88
CA GLY A 193 15.62 -17.98 18.73
C GLY A 193 14.33 -18.77 18.99
N TYR A 194 13.22 -18.14 19.27
CA TYR A 194 11.95 -18.83 19.55
C TYR A 194 11.28 -19.28 18.25
N LEU A 195 11.80 -20.36 17.63
CA LEU A 195 11.30 -20.86 16.34
C LEU A 195 9.94 -21.55 16.45
N ASP A 196 9.57 -22.04 17.63
CA ASP A 196 8.26 -22.63 17.91
C ASP A 196 7.21 -21.58 18.28
N TYR A 197 7.57 -20.29 18.22
CA TYR A 197 6.62 -19.21 18.44
C TYR A 197 5.40 -19.35 17.53
N ARG A 198 4.23 -19.29 18.13
CA ARG A 198 2.97 -19.20 17.41
C ARG A 198 1.99 -18.29 18.13
N LEU A 199 1.14 -17.68 17.35
CA LEU A 199 0.03 -16.90 17.83
C LEU A 199 -1.19 -17.82 17.95
N ASP A 200 -1.59 -18.13 19.17
CA ASP A 200 -2.72 -19.04 19.40
C ASP A 200 -4.06 -18.36 19.13
N SER A 201 -4.24 -17.11 19.57
CA SER A 201 -5.43 -16.31 19.26
C SER A 201 -5.20 -14.81 19.45
N VAL A 202 -5.95 -14.02 18.69
CA VAL A 202 -6.07 -12.58 18.88
C VAL A 202 -7.54 -12.23 18.95
N GLN A 203 -7.94 -11.59 20.03
CA GLN A 203 -9.31 -11.13 20.25
C GLN A 203 -9.32 -9.62 20.38
N VAL A 204 -10.19 -8.98 19.60
CA VAL A 204 -10.45 -7.54 19.65
C VAL A 204 -11.89 -7.35 20.09
N THR A 205 -12.08 -6.79 21.28
CA THR A 205 -13.39 -6.52 21.85
C THR A 205 -13.64 -5.02 21.82
N ILE A 206 -14.79 -4.63 21.29
CA ILE A 206 -15.24 -3.25 21.24
C ILE A 206 -16.31 -3.07 22.30
N ALA A 207 -16.15 -2.07 23.16
CA ALA A 207 -17.12 -1.76 24.17
C ALA A 207 -18.47 -1.28 23.56
N PRO A 208 -19.58 -1.34 24.29
CA PRO A 208 -20.89 -0.90 23.79
C PRO A 208 -20.94 0.58 23.36
N ASN A 209 -20.07 1.43 23.91
CA ASN A 209 -19.92 2.83 23.51
C ASN A 209 -19.26 3.01 22.13
N LYS A 210 -18.73 1.94 21.51
CA LYS A 210 -18.00 1.91 20.22
C LYS A 210 -16.74 2.77 20.17
N GLU A 211 -16.28 3.28 21.30
CA GLU A 211 -15.09 4.13 21.44
C GLU A 211 -13.92 3.39 22.08
N ASP A 212 -14.18 2.44 22.98
CA ASP A 212 -13.16 1.73 23.73
C ASP A 212 -12.88 0.34 23.11
N VAL A 213 -11.60 0.06 22.87
CA VAL A 213 -11.13 -1.20 22.30
C VAL A 213 -10.20 -1.92 23.27
N PHE A 214 -10.43 -3.21 23.45
CA PHE A 214 -9.58 -4.12 24.23
C PHE A 214 -8.99 -5.17 23.31
N ILE A 215 -7.69 -5.38 23.42
CA ILE A 215 -6.95 -6.36 22.58
C ILE A 215 -6.36 -7.41 23.50
N SER A 216 -6.70 -8.68 23.28
CA SER A 216 -6.12 -9.83 23.97
C SER A 216 -5.34 -10.68 22.98
N ILE A 217 -4.05 -10.88 23.26
CA ILE A 217 -3.11 -11.62 22.41
C ILE A 217 -2.64 -12.84 23.19
N ASN A 218 -2.96 -14.03 22.70
CA ASN A 218 -2.53 -15.31 23.32
C ASN A 218 -1.37 -15.88 22.53
N ILE A 219 -0.23 -16.06 23.19
CA ILE A 219 1.05 -16.41 22.59
C ILE A 219 1.54 -17.75 23.16
N HIS A 220 2.03 -18.60 22.29
CA HIS A 220 2.86 -19.74 22.64
C HIS A 220 4.30 -19.44 22.26
N GLU A 221 5.19 -19.34 23.25
CA GLU A 221 6.58 -18.89 23.01
C GLU A 221 7.50 -20.03 22.53
N GLY A 222 7.34 -21.25 23.08
CA GLY A 222 8.30 -22.33 22.91
C GLY A 222 9.58 -22.12 23.73
N LEU A 223 10.68 -22.74 23.29
CA LEU A 223 12.01 -22.58 23.85
C LEU A 223 12.98 -22.00 22.79
N PRO A 224 14.04 -21.29 23.20
CA PRO A 224 15.00 -20.75 22.26
C PRO A 224 15.90 -21.84 21.68
N TYR A 225 16.11 -21.77 20.36
CA TYR A 225 16.97 -22.67 19.60
C TYR A 225 18.38 -22.09 19.44
N LYS A 226 19.38 -22.96 19.46
CA LYS A 226 20.77 -22.63 19.15
C LYS A 226 21.16 -23.13 17.77
N VAL A 227 21.96 -22.36 17.06
CA VAL A 227 22.49 -22.76 15.75
C VAL A 227 23.48 -23.92 15.91
N LYS A 228 23.19 -25.04 15.24
CA LYS A 228 24.06 -26.25 15.25
C LYS A 228 24.99 -26.26 14.05
N THR A 229 24.46 -26.02 12.85
CA THR A 229 25.24 -25.93 11.60
C THR A 229 24.72 -24.81 10.73
N VAL A 230 25.61 -24.29 9.87
CA VAL A 230 25.28 -23.36 8.83
C VAL A 230 25.86 -23.87 7.52
N LYS A 231 25.03 -24.03 6.51
CA LYS A 231 25.43 -24.56 5.20
C LYS A 231 24.86 -23.74 4.07
N VAL A 232 25.61 -23.69 2.97
CA VAL A 232 25.14 -23.14 1.69
C VAL A 232 25.08 -24.30 0.70
N GLU A 233 23.93 -24.55 0.15
CA GLU A 233 23.64 -25.64 -0.79
C GLU A 233 23.03 -25.08 -2.08
N GLY A 234 23.00 -25.90 -3.14
CA GLY A 234 22.51 -25.50 -4.46
C GLY A 234 23.62 -25.08 -5.42
N GLU A 235 23.29 -24.31 -6.45
CA GLU A 235 24.23 -23.90 -7.48
C GLU A 235 25.03 -22.66 -7.05
N GLN A 236 26.30 -22.86 -6.65
CA GLN A 236 27.15 -21.80 -6.09
C GLN A 236 28.10 -21.17 -7.12
N LEU A 237 28.04 -21.55 -8.39
CA LEU A 237 28.86 -21.00 -9.49
C LEU A 237 30.36 -21.03 -9.22
N GLY A 238 30.87 -21.96 -8.42
CA GLY A 238 32.28 -22.04 -8.02
C GLY A 238 32.68 -20.99 -6.96
N LEU A 239 31.74 -20.32 -6.33
CA LEU A 239 31.96 -19.28 -5.32
C LEU A 239 31.85 -19.84 -3.88
N ASN A 240 32.01 -21.15 -3.70
CA ASN A 240 31.75 -21.87 -2.42
C ASN A 240 32.38 -21.17 -1.21
N ASP A 241 33.69 -20.86 -1.29
CA ASP A 241 34.41 -20.22 -0.20
C ASP A 241 33.89 -18.81 0.08
N GLN A 242 33.60 -18.03 -0.97
CA GLN A 242 33.11 -16.66 -0.85
C GLN A 242 31.67 -16.62 -0.25
N LEU A 243 30.80 -17.54 -0.66
CA LEU A 243 29.45 -17.63 -0.12
C LEU A 243 29.44 -18.16 1.32
N SER A 244 30.33 -19.11 1.64
CA SER A 244 30.53 -19.58 3.02
C SER A 244 31.05 -18.47 3.94
N GLU A 245 31.93 -17.61 3.45
CA GLU A 245 32.42 -16.44 4.21
C GLU A 245 31.28 -15.50 4.60
N LEU A 246 30.29 -15.32 3.75
CA LEU A 246 29.12 -14.48 4.03
C LEU A 246 28.23 -15.03 5.15
N THR A 247 28.35 -16.30 5.50
CA THR A 247 27.54 -16.90 6.58
C THR A 247 28.07 -16.62 7.98
N LYS A 248 29.27 -16.06 8.14
CA LYS A 248 29.92 -15.75 9.44
C LYS A 248 29.08 -14.97 10.45
N PRO A 249 28.15 -14.07 10.06
CA PRO A 249 27.27 -13.41 11.02
C PRO A 249 26.38 -14.39 11.80
N VAL A 250 26.07 -15.57 11.23
CA VAL A 250 25.31 -16.61 11.89
C VAL A 250 26.29 -17.59 12.54
N LYS A 251 26.49 -17.44 13.87
CA LYS A 251 27.50 -18.17 14.58
C LYS A 251 26.96 -19.49 15.17
N ILE A 252 27.71 -20.56 14.98
CA ILE A 252 27.40 -21.87 15.55
C ILE A 252 27.53 -21.82 17.07
N GLY A 253 26.54 -22.41 17.77
CA GLY A 253 26.45 -22.43 19.23
C GLY A 253 25.75 -21.23 19.87
N GLU A 254 25.59 -20.12 19.12
CA GLU A 254 24.80 -18.96 19.56
C GLU A 254 23.29 -19.17 19.34
N THR A 255 22.48 -18.37 20.01
CA THR A 255 21.03 -18.36 19.82
C THR A 255 20.68 -17.95 18.39
N TYR A 256 19.76 -18.67 17.77
CA TYR A 256 19.28 -18.33 16.44
C TYR A 256 18.71 -16.90 16.39
N ASN A 257 19.04 -16.18 15.34
CA ASN A 257 18.54 -14.83 15.08
C ASN A 257 18.09 -14.72 13.64
N ALA A 258 16.78 -14.54 13.43
CA ALA A 258 16.18 -14.50 12.11
C ALA A 258 16.67 -13.30 11.27
N GLU A 259 16.96 -12.16 11.91
CA GLU A 259 17.48 -10.98 11.23
C GLU A 259 18.87 -11.25 10.64
N SER A 260 19.79 -11.84 11.43
CA SER A 260 21.12 -12.21 10.96
C SER A 260 21.06 -13.25 9.83
N VAL A 261 20.15 -14.22 9.92
CA VAL A 261 19.93 -15.23 8.88
C VAL A 261 19.42 -14.57 7.58
N ASN A 262 18.49 -13.64 7.67
CA ASN A 262 17.98 -12.90 6.50
C ASN A 262 19.02 -11.94 5.92
N GLN A 263 19.87 -11.32 6.74
CA GLN A 263 20.99 -10.48 6.29
C GLN A 263 21.98 -11.29 5.45
N VAL A 264 22.33 -12.51 5.88
CA VAL A 264 23.18 -13.44 5.10
C VAL A 264 22.51 -13.82 3.78
N SER A 265 21.22 -14.15 3.79
CA SER A 265 20.45 -14.42 2.56
C SER A 265 20.54 -13.25 1.59
N SER A 266 20.38 -12.02 2.07
CA SER A 266 20.48 -10.81 1.26
C SER A 266 21.90 -10.59 0.73
N ALA A 267 22.93 -10.82 1.56
CA ALA A 267 24.33 -10.70 1.14
C ALA A 267 24.72 -11.70 0.03
N ILE A 268 24.21 -12.95 0.13
CA ILE A 268 24.40 -13.95 -0.92
C ILE A 268 23.73 -13.51 -2.22
N LYS A 269 22.47 -13.06 -2.15
CA LYS A 269 21.75 -12.54 -3.33
C LYS A 269 22.47 -11.34 -3.96
N ASP A 270 22.90 -10.39 -3.15
CA ASP A 270 23.65 -9.22 -3.61
C ASP A 270 24.95 -9.63 -4.31
N LYS A 271 25.70 -10.58 -3.73
CA LYS A 271 26.94 -11.09 -4.34
C LYS A 271 26.69 -11.68 -5.73
N LEU A 272 25.63 -12.46 -5.89
CA LEU A 272 25.25 -13.06 -7.18
C LEU A 272 24.73 -12.00 -8.16
N SER A 273 23.98 -11.02 -7.68
CA SER A 273 23.41 -9.95 -8.49
C SER A 273 24.49 -9.05 -9.11
N VAL A 274 25.58 -8.77 -8.37
CA VAL A 274 26.75 -8.04 -8.91
C VAL A 274 27.40 -8.79 -10.09
N LEU A 275 27.32 -10.12 -10.08
CA LEU A 275 27.83 -10.97 -11.17
C LEU A 275 26.86 -11.10 -12.36
N GLY A 276 25.71 -10.41 -12.30
CA GLY A 276 24.72 -10.38 -13.39
C GLY A 276 23.54 -11.33 -13.20
N TYR A 277 23.39 -11.95 -12.03
CA TYR A 277 22.27 -12.85 -11.71
C TYR A 277 21.17 -12.09 -10.97
N ALA A 278 20.42 -11.25 -11.70
CA ALA A 278 19.41 -10.34 -11.16
C ALA A 278 18.28 -11.01 -10.38
N PHE A 279 18.00 -12.27 -10.66
CA PHE A 279 16.93 -13.04 -10.04
C PHE A 279 17.45 -14.17 -9.14
N ALA A 280 18.70 -14.08 -8.73
CA ALA A 280 19.27 -15.03 -7.79
C ALA A 280 18.45 -15.10 -6.49
N THR A 281 18.24 -16.31 -6.02
CA THR A 281 17.60 -16.56 -4.73
C THR A 281 18.57 -17.25 -3.78
N ALA A 282 18.45 -16.95 -2.50
CA ALA A 282 19.18 -17.61 -1.43
C ALA A 282 18.20 -17.76 -0.25
N ASN A 283 17.43 -18.84 -0.28
CA ASN A 283 16.37 -19.03 0.69
C ASN A 283 16.91 -19.73 1.93
N PRO A 284 16.83 -19.09 3.11
CA PRO A 284 17.19 -19.76 4.36
C PRO A 284 16.12 -20.78 4.72
N ASN A 285 16.54 -21.99 5.01
CA ASN A 285 15.68 -23.08 5.49
C ASN A 285 16.20 -23.53 6.86
N PRO A 286 15.64 -23.03 7.96
CA PRO A 286 15.97 -23.49 9.29
C PRO A 286 15.30 -24.85 9.55
N VAL A 287 16.09 -25.89 9.80
CA VAL A 287 15.63 -27.23 10.17
C VAL A 287 15.81 -27.41 11.67
N THR A 288 14.70 -27.44 12.40
CA THR A 288 14.71 -27.53 13.87
C THR A 288 14.82 -28.97 14.36
N ASN A 289 15.59 -29.18 15.44
CA ASN A 289 15.58 -30.37 16.23
C ASN A 289 15.02 -30.03 17.61
N SER A 290 13.79 -30.43 17.87
CA SER A 290 13.09 -30.15 19.13
C SER A 290 13.65 -30.91 20.32
N ALA A 291 14.34 -32.03 20.10
CA ALA A 291 14.92 -32.82 21.21
C ALA A 291 16.11 -32.09 21.87
N ASP A 292 16.93 -31.41 21.04
CA ASP A 292 18.16 -30.75 21.51
C ASP A 292 17.99 -29.23 21.56
N HIS A 293 16.84 -28.69 21.09
CA HIS A 293 16.60 -27.26 20.83
C HIS A 293 17.71 -26.62 19.97
N THR A 294 18.07 -27.34 18.90
CA THR A 294 19.06 -26.88 17.94
C THR A 294 18.44 -26.68 16.55
N VAL A 295 19.05 -25.85 15.74
CA VAL A 295 18.63 -25.57 14.37
C VAL A 295 19.81 -25.65 13.41
N ASP A 296 19.61 -26.37 12.31
CA ASP A 296 20.50 -26.37 11.16
C ASP A 296 19.99 -25.31 10.16
N VAL A 297 20.83 -24.32 9.84
CA VAL A 297 20.49 -23.28 8.89
C VAL A 297 21.07 -23.62 7.52
N VAL A 298 20.22 -23.93 6.55
CA VAL A 298 20.62 -24.27 5.19
C VAL A 298 20.17 -23.16 4.24
N TYR A 299 21.11 -22.51 3.57
CA TYR A 299 20.79 -21.56 2.52
C TYR A 299 20.75 -22.29 1.17
N THR A 300 19.58 -22.42 0.59
CA THR A 300 19.41 -22.98 -0.76
C THR A 300 19.60 -21.87 -1.78
N VAL A 301 20.69 -21.95 -2.53
CA VAL A 301 21.07 -20.97 -3.54
C VAL A 301 20.64 -21.45 -4.92
N ASP A 302 19.90 -20.60 -5.60
CA ASP A 302 19.61 -20.74 -7.03
C ASP A 302 19.95 -19.40 -7.71
N PRO A 303 21.05 -19.32 -8.46
CA PRO A 303 21.43 -18.11 -9.18
C PRO A 303 20.46 -17.77 -10.32
N GLY A 304 19.68 -18.74 -10.77
CA GLY A 304 18.84 -18.54 -11.93
C GLY A 304 19.67 -18.28 -13.20
N ARG A 305 19.13 -17.49 -14.10
CA ARG A 305 19.81 -17.13 -15.34
C ARG A 305 20.53 -15.81 -15.20
N ARG A 306 21.71 -15.70 -15.82
CA ARG A 306 22.43 -14.43 -15.90
C ARG A 306 21.61 -13.45 -16.74
N ALA A 307 21.36 -12.27 -16.16
CA ALA A 307 20.50 -11.27 -16.77
C ALA A 307 21.33 -10.19 -17.48
N TYR A 308 20.85 -9.78 -18.63
CA TYR A 308 21.39 -8.69 -19.41
C TYR A 308 20.38 -7.55 -19.43
N VAL A 309 20.81 -6.35 -19.03
CA VAL A 309 19.92 -5.19 -19.06
C VAL A 309 19.68 -4.79 -20.51
N ARG A 310 18.49 -5.08 -21.01
CA ARG A 310 18.08 -4.71 -22.35
C ARG A 310 17.83 -3.22 -22.38
N ARG A 311 18.51 -2.53 -23.29
CA ARG A 311 18.33 -1.10 -23.63
C ARG A 311 17.55 -0.28 -22.61
N VAL A 312 18.24 0.53 -21.82
CA VAL A 312 17.65 1.59 -21.01
C VAL A 312 17.00 2.69 -21.89
N ARG A 313 16.39 2.33 -23.00
CA ARG A 313 15.45 3.23 -23.68
C ARG A 313 14.20 3.41 -22.86
N ASN A 314 14.02 2.54 -21.88
CA ASN A 314 12.88 2.55 -20.99
C ASN A 314 13.37 2.38 -19.54
N VAL A 315 14.10 3.35 -19.02
CA VAL A 315 13.86 3.75 -17.65
C VAL A 315 12.44 4.25 -17.70
N PHE A 316 11.47 3.39 -17.41
CA PHE A 316 10.09 3.79 -17.24
C PHE A 316 10.06 4.65 -15.99
N LEU A 317 10.29 5.93 -16.18
CA LEU A 317 10.04 6.94 -15.17
C LEU A 317 8.54 7.08 -15.05
N THR A 318 8.01 6.46 -14.03
CA THR A 318 6.64 6.67 -13.62
C THR A 318 6.67 7.62 -12.43
N GLY A 319 5.86 8.67 -12.48
CA GLY A 319 5.71 9.62 -11.39
C GLY A 319 6.45 10.95 -11.57
N ASN A 320 7.32 11.11 -12.57
CA ASN A 320 7.92 12.39 -12.91
C ASN A 320 6.97 13.24 -13.78
N THR A 321 6.14 14.04 -13.13
CA THR A 321 5.21 14.94 -13.80
C THR A 321 5.82 16.31 -14.08
N ARG A 322 6.84 16.71 -13.31
CA ARG A 322 7.52 18.00 -13.36
C ARG A 322 8.98 17.88 -13.75
N THR A 323 9.69 16.89 -13.21
CA THR A 323 11.11 16.68 -13.45
C THR A 323 11.33 16.08 -14.83
N ARG A 324 12.23 16.68 -15.60
CA ARG A 324 12.60 16.19 -16.94
C ARG A 324 13.30 14.85 -16.85
N ASP A 325 13.05 13.99 -17.81
CA ASP A 325 13.61 12.65 -17.95
C ASP A 325 15.14 12.63 -17.86
N GLU A 326 15.78 13.59 -18.55
CA GLU A 326 17.23 13.75 -18.60
C GLU A 326 17.87 13.98 -17.22
N VAL A 327 17.15 14.63 -16.28
CA VAL A 327 17.64 14.90 -14.92
C VAL A 327 17.79 13.61 -14.13
N VAL A 328 16.87 12.68 -14.30
CA VAL A 328 16.94 11.36 -13.65
C VAL A 328 17.92 10.45 -14.39
N ARG A 329 17.89 10.42 -15.73
CA ARG A 329 18.75 9.55 -16.53
C ARG A 329 20.23 9.79 -16.32
N ARG A 330 20.66 11.04 -16.17
CA ARG A 330 22.07 11.36 -15.91
C ARG A 330 22.61 10.80 -14.60
N GLU A 331 21.73 10.44 -13.67
CA GLU A 331 22.10 9.83 -12.39
C GLU A 331 22.15 8.30 -12.44
N VAL A 332 21.59 7.69 -13.49
CA VAL A 332 21.63 6.23 -13.68
C VAL A 332 23.04 5.75 -14.03
N ARG A 333 23.55 4.75 -13.33
CA ARG A 333 24.88 4.15 -13.52
C ARG A 333 24.83 2.74 -14.09
N GLN A 334 23.68 2.10 -14.07
CA GLN A 334 23.44 0.86 -14.79
C GLN A 334 23.21 1.20 -16.26
N TYR A 335 24.20 0.95 -17.11
CA TYR A 335 24.13 1.27 -18.53
C TYR A 335 23.38 0.21 -19.33
N GLU A 336 22.82 0.66 -20.45
CA GLU A 336 22.22 -0.21 -21.45
C GLU A 336 23.24 -1.20 -22.02
N ALA A 337 22.74 -2.34 -22.49
CA ALA A 337 23.58 -3.37 -23.11
C ALA A 337 24.74 -3.89 -22.23
N SER A 338 24.70 -3.60 -20.91
CA SER A 338 25.65 -4.16 -19.95
C SER A 338 25.02 -5.26 -19.10
N TRP A 339 25.82 -6.10 -18.49
CA TRP A 339 25.36 -7.07 -17.51
C TRP A 339 24.72 -6.34 -16.33
N PHE A 340 23.65 -6.92 -15.82
CA PHE A 340 22.99 -6.41 -14.62
C PHE A 340 23.98 -6.43 -13.45
N ASP A 341 23.95 -5.35 -12.67
CA ASP A 341 24.82 -5.15 -11.52
C ASP A 341 23.99 -4.41 -10.44
N SER A 342 23.67 -5.12 -9.36
CA SER A 342 22.84 -4.58 -8.29
C SER A 342 23.46 -3.37 -7.59
N ASP A 343 24.79 -3.29 -7.50
CA ASP A 343 25.47 -2.16 -6.88
C ASP A 343 25.32 -0.90 -7.72
N LYS A 344 25.36 -1.03 -9.07
CA LYS A 344 25.08 0.08 -9.97
C LYS A 344 23.63 0.53 -9.90
N VAL A 345 22.68 -0.40 -9.72
CA VAL A 345 21.26 -0.08 -9.53
C VAL A 345 21.06 0.65 -8.21
N LYS A 346 21.63 0.15 -7.10
CA LYS A 346 21.61 0.81 -5.80
C LYS A 346 22.23 2.21 -5.87
N LEU A 347 23.41 2.32 -6.49
CA LEU A 347 24.07 3.60 -6.68
C LEU A 347 23.23 4.58 -7.51
N SER A 348 22.55 4.10 -8.54
CA SER A 348 21.64 4.92 -9.35
C SER A 348 20.48 5.46 -8.49
N ARG A 349 19.83 4.60 -7.73
CA ARG A 349 18.75 4.97 -6.81
C ARG A 349 19.23 6.03 -5.81
N ASP A 350 20.37 5.79 -5.14
CA ASP A 350 20.91 6.69 -4.12
C ASP A 350 21.33 8.05 -4.71
N ARG A 351 21.77 8.09 -5.97
CA ARG A 351 22.09 9.33 -6.69
C ARG A 351 20.82 10.12 -7.05
N ILE A 352 19.79 9.44 -7.50
CA ILE A 352 18.47 10.05 -7.79
C ILE A 352 17.86 10.60 -6.51
N ASP A 353 17.90 9.84 -5.42
CA ASP A 353 17.38 10.25 -4.10
C ASP A 353 18.09 11.50 -3.57
N ARG A 354 19.44 11.58 -3.73
CA ARG A 354 20.24 12.75 -3.32
C ARG A 354 19.91 14.03 -4.08
N LEU A 355 19.22 13.98 -5.21
CA LEU A 355 18.71 15.18 -5.87
C LEU A 355 17.74 15.96 -4.99
N GLY A 356 17.09 15.27 -4.06
CA GLY A 356 16.16 15.88 -3.12
C GLY A 356 14.84 16.32 -3.75
N PHE A 357 14.49 15.84 -4.93
CA PHE A 357 13.28 16.19 -5.67
C PHE A 357 12.15 15.17 -5.47
N PHE A 358 12.45 14.06 -4.83
CA PHE A 358 11.56 12.91 -4.69
C PHE A 358 11.40 12.52 -3.22
N ASP A 359 10.18 12.08 -2.85
CA ASP A 359 9.87 11.47 -1.55
C ASP A 359 10.18 9.97 -1.56
N GLU A 360 10.12 9.36 -2.74
CA GLU A 360 10.36 7.93 -2.92
C GLU A 360 11.05 7.69 -4.26
N VAL A 361 12.06 6.82 -4.23
CA VAL A 361 12.79 6.36 -5.42
C VAL A 361 12.96 4.86 -5.33
N THR A 362 12.37 4.13 -6.27
CA THR A 362 12.59 2.69 -6.42
C THR A 362 13.23 2.40 -7.76
N ALA A 363 14.10 1.38 -7.81
CA ALA A 363 14.74 0.92 -9.03
C ALA A 363 14.79 -0.61 -9.02
N GLU A 364 14.02 -1.24 -9.89
CA GLU A 364 13.78 -2.68 -9.86
C GLU A 364 14.01 -3.32 -11.23
N PRO A 365 14.72 -4.49 -11.29
CA PRO A 365 14.82 -5.28 -12.50
C PRO A 365 13.51 -6.01 -12.78
N VAL A 366 12.99 -5.90 -13.99
CA VAL A 366 11.77 -6.58 -14.42
C VAL A 366 12.09 -7.50 -15.60
N PRO A 367 11.71 -8.79 -15.55
CA PRO A 367 11.93 -9.71 -16.67
C PRO A 367 11.28 -9.22 -17.95
N VAL A 368 11.97 -9.35 -19.08
CA VAL A 368 11.41 -9.03 -20.40
C VAL A 368 10.62 -10.22 -20.92
N PRO A 369 9.31 -10.07 -21.20
CA PRO A 369 8.49 -11.15 -21.73
C PRO A 369 9.08 -11.71 -23.03
N GLY A 370 9.17 -13.07 -23.13
CA GLY A 370 9.70 -13.76 -24.31
C GLY A 370 11.21 -13.89 -24.38
N THR A 371 11.96 -13.32 -23.43
CA THR A 371 13.41 -13.49 -23.30
C THR A 371 13.76 -14.29 -22.05
N ARG A 372 14.94 -14.90 -22.03
CA ARG A 372 15.36 -15.78 -20.93
C ARG A 372 16.38 -15.16 -20.00
N ASP A 373 17.06 -14.12 -20.45
CA ASP A 373 18.27 -13.55 -19.86
C ASP A 373 18.30 -12.02 -19.96
N GLU A 374 17.18 -11.37 -20.26
CA GLU A 374 17.08 -9.92 -20.37
C GLU A 374 16.16 -9.34 -19.29
N VAL A 375 16.53 -8.18 -18.78
CA VAL A 375 15.74 -7.41 -17.82
C VAL A 375 15.61 -5.97 -18.26
N ASP A 376 14.47 -5.36 -17.99
CA ASP A 376 14.30 -3.92 -18.01
C ASP A 376 14.50 -3.36 -16.60
N LEU A 377 15.16 -2.21 -16.48
CA LEU A 377 15.23 -1.51 -15.20
C LEU A 377 14.09 -0.52 -15.10
N LYS A 378 13.14 -0.76 -14.18
CA LYS A 378 12.07 0.19 -13.87
C LYS A 378 12.50 1.09 -12.73
N VAL A 379 12.52 2.39 -12.98
CA VAL A 379 12.73 3.41 -11.97
C VAL A 379 11.40 4.12 -11.72
N HIS A 380 10.89 4.05 -10.53
CA HIS A 380 9.71 4.78 -10.11
C HIS A 380 10.12 5.88 -9.14
N VAL A 381 9.61 7.10 -9.36
CA VAL A 381 9.86 8.26 -8.51
C VAL A 381 8.55 8.90 -8.10
N LYS A 382 8.46 9.36 -6.86
CA LYS A 382 7.35 10.15 -6.35
C LYS A 382 7.86 11.56 -6.06
N GLU A 383 7.40 12.53 -6.85
CA GLU A 383 7.85 13.91 -6.72
C GLU A 383 7.33 14.57 -5.45
N ARG A 384 8.17 15.42 -4.85
CA ARG A 384 7.80 16.27 -3.72
C ARG A 384 7.84 17.75 -4.10
N PRO A 385 7.13 18.62 -3.34
CA PRO A 385 7.32 20.06 -3.48
C PRO A 385 8.78 20.45 -3.22
N THR A 386 9.38 21.21 -4.14
CA THR A 386 10.79 21.59 -4.09
C THR A 386 11.00 23.08 -3.79
N GLY A 387 9.90 23.82 -3.56
CA GLY A 387 9.92 25.19 -3.11
C GLY A 387 9.91 25.30 -1.59
N SER A 388 10.67 26.22 -1.02
CA SER A 388 10.63 26.55 0.40
C SER A 388 10.66 28.06 0.63
N ILE A 389 9.95 28.49 1.65
CA ILE A 389 9.96 29.86 2.15
C ILE A 389 10.53 29.77 3.57
N SER A 390 11.55 30.57 3.84
CA SER A 390 12.16 30.68 5.17
C SER A 390 11.96 32.10 5.71
N LEU A 391 11.56 32.19 6.98
CA LEU A 391 11.50 33.43 7.72
C LEU A 391 12.33 33.24 8.99
N GLY A 392 13.24 34.12 9.23
CA GLY A 392 14.11 34.09 10.41
C GLY A 392 14.10 35.43 11.17
N ALA A 393 14.15 35.33 12.47
CA ALA A 393 14.42 36.48 13.34
C ALA A 393 15.55 36.10 14.32
N GLY A 394 16.55 36.93 14.42
CA GLY A 394 17.71 36.75 15.29
C GLY A 394 18.05 38.03 16.01
N PHE A 395 18.87 37.92 17.05
CA PHE A 395 19.47 39.05 17.75
C PHE A 395 20.98 38.86 17.83
N SER A 396 21.70 39.86 17.37
CA SER A 396 23.15 39.93 17.50
C SER A 396 23.53 41.13 18.40
N SER A 397 24.52 40.97 19.24
CA SER A 397 25.01 42.07 20.09
C SER A 397 25.68 43.18 19.29
N SER A 398 26.12 42.93 18.06
CA SER A 398 26.74 43.90 17.15
C SER A 398 25.74 44.55 16.19
N ASP A 399 24.73 43.78 15.73
CA ASP A 399 23.87 44.18 14.63
C ASP A 399 22.39 44.34 15.03
N GLY A 400 22.09 44.24 16.34
CA GLY A 400 20.73 44.40 16.87
C GLY A 400 19.79 43.25 16.43
N ILE A 401 18.56 43.59 16.06
CA ILE A 401 17.56 42.66 15.57
C ILE A 401 17.82 42.40 14.10
N ILE A 402 17.99 41.13 13.74
CA ILE A 402 18.18 40.69 12.37
C ILE A 402 16.87 39.99 11.92
N LEU A 403 16.28 40.46 10.83
CA LEU A 403 15.16 39.83 10.18
C LEU A 403 15.64 39.29 8.84
N SER A 404 15.37 38.04 8.56
CA SER A 404 15.68 37.41 7.27
C SER A 404 14.45 36.78 6.65
N ALA A 405 14.34 36.89 5.32
CA ALA A 405 13.33 36.23 4.52
C ALA A 405 14.01 35.61 3.31
N GLY A 406 13.72 34.34 3.06
CA GLY A 406 14.28 33.64 1.91
C GLY A 406 13.21 32.85 1.16
N ILE A 407 13.35 32.81 -0.15
CA ILE A 407 12.57 31.93 -1.03
C ILE A 407 13.59 31.13 -1.82
N SER A 408 13.44 29.81 -1.78
CA SER A 408 14.24 28.92 -2.61
C SER A 408 13.35 27.97 -3.41
N GLN A 409 13.73 27.75 -4.64
CA GLN A 409 13.09 26.79 -5.54
C GLN A 409 14.17 25.89 -6.12
N ASN A 410 14.12 24.61 -5.75
CA ASN A 410 14.92 23.57 -6.35
C ASN A 410 14.17 22.98 -7.55
N ASN A 411 14.91 22.45 -8.54
CA ASN A 411 14.35 21.84 -9.73
C ASN A 411 13.42 22.77 -10.55
N ILE A 412 13.89 23.98 -10.84
CA ILE A 412 13.17 25.00 -11.62
C ILE A 412 12.84 24.44 -13.00
N PHE A 413 11.55 24.50 -13.39
CA PHE A 413 11.02 23.95 -14.64
C PHE A 413 11.44 22.48 -14.92
N GLY A 414 11.72 21.73 -13.87
CA GLY A 414 12.13 20.34 -13.98
C GLY A 414 13.56 20.11 -14.52
N THR A 415 14.38 21.15 -14.59
CA THR A 415 15.74 21.09 -15.17
C THR A 415 16.82 20.60 -14.22
N GLY A 416 16.48 20.45 -12.92
CA GLY A 416 17.42 20.13 -11.86
C GLY A 416 18.24 21.33 -11.37
N ASN A 417 17.96 22.55 -11.88
CA ASN A 417 18.60 23.77 -11.41
C ASN A 417 17.87 24.30 -10.18
N SER A 418 18.60 25.03 -9.32
CA SER A 418 18.05 25.70 -8.15
C SER A 418 18.28 27.22 -8.23
N ALA A 419 17.36 28.00 -7.69
CA ALA A 419 17.53 29.41 -7.41
C ALA A 419 17.03 29.72 -6.02
N SER A 420 17.73 30.60 -5.34
CA SER A 420 17.33 31.13 -4.05
C SER A 420 17.53 32.64 -4.01
N ILE A 421 16.62 33.32 -3.34
CA ILE A 421 16.70 34.75 -3.06
C ILE A 421 16.57 34.87 -1.54
N GLU A 422 17.54 35.48 -0.93
CA GLU A 422 17.53 35.77 0.50
C GLU A 422 17.73 37.29 0.72
N ALA A 423 16.90 37.85 1.54
CA ALA A 423 17.00 39.22 1.99
C ALA A 423 17.08 39.24 3.50
N SER A 424 18.06 39.97 4.05
CA SER A 424 18.21 40.19 5.48
C SER A 424 18.33 41.66 5.75
N ASN A 425 17.72 42.13 6.83
CA ASN A 425 17.85 43.48 7.34
C ASN A 425 18.40 43.42 8.78
N SER A 426 19.41 44.20 9.08
CA SER A 426 19.96 44.36 10.42
C SER A 426 19.99 45.84 10.78
N ASP A 427 19.63 46.19 12.00
CA ASP A 427 19.83 47.54 12.53
C ASP A 427 21.29 47.69 12.94
N SER A 428 22.15 48.07 11.97
CA SER A 428 23.51 48.52 12.31
C SER A 428 23.45 50.00 12.68
N THR A 429 23.70 50.30 13.96
CA THR A 429 23.95 51.68 14.43
C THR A 429 25.33 52.14 14.02
#